data_9c0d9119f130b420bacdd2641f570009
#
_entry.id   9c0d9119f130b420bacdd2641f570009
#
_cell.length_a   1.000
_cell.length_b   1.000
_cell.length_c   1.000
_cell.angle_alpha   90.00
_cell.angle_beta   90.00
_cell.angle_gamma   90.00
#
_symmetry.space_group_name_H-M   'P 1'
#
loop_
_entity.id
_entity.type
_entity.pdbx_description
1 polymer ?
#
loop_
_entity_poly.entity_id
_entity_poly.type
_entity_poly.pdbx_seq_one_letter_code
_entity_poly.pdbx_strand_id
1 'polypeptide(L)'
;MALFAQGSAVIRDESGNFLLTTAGIGQPKNGDFFPLTVEYQEKYYASGKIGGNRFQKREGRPSEAAILNSRLIDRPIRPMFPKNTRTEVQIISTIMSSSGASDFGFFGITGTSLSLMLAGVNDFEGPIAGVRIASDEAGNFIFDPTFEELEKSHLDLTVAGTAETITMVESQGHEVDNDLMIRAFEFAHKIIVELCHAQSDFVAEYQKIYELPKVELSFAEEDTELVEMTKNLVSREILDAFYGLGKTEFYDKYNEVVADFTNIIAAKKFENLNENETISLEEILEKIDQNAIADALKDAIKTDMRARVLEKKIRLDGRTPNEVRPVRASVGLLPRTHGSGLFERGVTQVLSVTTLGGPSDIQIVDDMYEEDLKRYVHHYNFPPFSVGEVRPLRGVGRREVGHGRLAEKALEPVLPSESDFPYMIRVVSETTTCNGSSSMASVCGSTMSLMDAGVPIKAMVAGVAMGMIFDEETGKFVILSDIQAQEDFLGDMDFKVARTEK
;
A
#
# COMPACT_ATOMS: atom_id res chain seq x y z
N MET A 1 26.38 3.95 13.96
CA MET A 1 25.50 4.15 15.13
C MET A 1 24.72 2.86 15.35
N ALA A 2 23.98 2.70 16.47
CA ALA A 2 23.14 1.53 16.75
C ALA A 2 23.87 0.17 16.64
N LEU A 3 24.91 -0.04 17.42
CA LEU A 3 25.82 -1.20 17.37
C LEU A 3 25.16 -2.58 17.58
N PHE A 4 23.96 -2.62 18.14
CA PHE A 4 23.21 -3.86 18.36
C PHE A 4 22.14 -4.13 17.26
N ALA A 5 21.90 -3.19 16.34
CA ALA A 5 21.11 -3.48 15.16
C ALA A 5 21.93 -4.35 14.20
N GLN A 6 21.29 -5.30 13.52
CA GLN A 6 21.98 -6.15 12.54
C GLN A 6 22.53 -5.31 11.39
N GLY A 7 21.80 -4.28 10.97
CA GLY A 7 22.26 -3.29 10.01
C GLY A 7 21.83 -1.88 10.42
N SER A 8 22.67 -0.90 10.10
CA SER A 8 22.32 0.51 10.33
C SER A 8 23.00 1.41 9.32
N ALA A 9 22.28 2.38 8.81
CA ALA A 9 22.76 3.38 7.87
C ALA A 9 22.38 4.79 8.32
N VAL A 10 23.18 5.77 7.93
CA VAL A 10 22.87 7.19 8.10
C VAL A 10 22.81 7.83 6.72
N ILE A 11 21.71 8.48 6.43
CA ILE A 11 21.56 9.37 5.28
C ILE A 11 21.62 10.80 5.78
N ARG A 12 22.40 11.63 5.13
CA ARG A 12 22.50 13.06 5.43
C ARG A 12 22.69 13.86 4.16
N ASP A 13 22.24 15.09 4.17
CA ASP A 13 22.48 16.07 3.11
C ASP A 13 23.33 17.25 3.59
N GLU A 14 23.58 18.20 2.67
CA GLU A 14 24.32 19.42 2.94
C GLU A 14 23.53 20.44 3.75
N SER A 15 22.18 20.36 3.75
CA SER A 15 21.30 21.27 4.48
C SER A 15 21.20 20.92 5.98
N GLY A 16 21.79 19.80 6.39
CA GLY A 16 21.89 19.37 7.80
C GLY A 16 20.80 18.37 8.19
N ASN A 17 20.03 17.83 7.27
CA ASN A 17 19.16 16.70 7.54
C ASN A 17 19.97 15.46 7.89
N PHE A 18 19.53 14.71 8.90
CA PHE A 18 20.22 13.51 9.39
C PHE A 18 19.18 12.44 9.76
N LEU A 19 19.12 11.36 8.96
CA LEU A 19 18.23 10.23 9.14
C LEU A 19 19.03 8.98 9.51
N LEU A 20 18.80 8.40 10.68
CA LEU A 20 19.31 7.10 11.06
C LEU A 20 18.26 6.03 10.74
N THR A 21 18.63 5.03 9.95
CA THR A 21 17.80 3.86 9.70
C THR A 21 18.47 2.60 10.24
N THR A 22 17.70 1.74 10.91
CA THR A 22 18.18 0.49 11.48
C THR A 22 17.32 -0.67 10.96
N ALA A 23 17.98 -1.81 10.70
CA ALA A 23 17.34 -3.07 10.39
C ALA A 23 17.59 -4.06 11.54
N GLY A 24 16.51 -4.55 12.13
CA GLY A 24 16.47 -5.60 13.14
C GLY A 24 15.87 -6.87 12.54
N ILE A 25 16.53 -7.99 12.74
CA ILE A 25 16.08 -9.31 12.27
C ILE A 25 15.75 -10.14 13.50
N GLY A 26 14.48 -10.53 13.63
CA GLY A 26 13.95 -11.29 14.76
C GLY A 26 13.85 -12.78 14.49
N GLN A 27 13.00 -13.45 15.27
CA GLN A 27 12.71 -14.88 15.11
C GLN A 27 11.56 -15.07 14.11
N PRO A 28 11.48 -16.25 13.48
CA PRO A 28 10.33 -16.61 12.65
C PRO A 28 9.01 -16.54 13.43
N LYS A 29 7.96 -16.05 12.78
CA LYS A 29 6.60 -15.99 13.34
C LYS A 29 5.66 -16.89 12.57
N ASN A 30 4.73 -17.50 13.30
CA ASN A 30 3.61 -18.20 12.71
C ASN A 30 2.63 -17.17 12.13
N GLY A 31 2.14 -17.42 10.92
CA GLY A 31 1.18 -16.55 10.21
C GLY A 31 1.31 -16.69 8.71
N ASP A 32 0.34 -16.16 7.98
CA ASP A 32 0.24 -16.29 6.53
C ASP A 32 0.84 -15.09 5.78
N PHE A 33 1.50 -14.16 6.48
CA PHE A 33 2.05 -12.95 5.89
C PHE A 33 3.48 -12.70 6.36
N PHE A 34 4.23 -11.95 5.57
CA PHE A 34 5.57 -11.50 5.92
C PHE A 34 5.54 -10.51 7.10
N PRO A 35 6.14 -10.84 8.26
CA PRO A 35 6.07 -10.00 9.46
C PRO A 35 7.09 -8.84 9.40
N LEU A 36 6.95 -7.96 8.41
CA LEU A 36 7.70 -6.72 8.28
C LEU A 36 6.99 -5.60 9.04
N THR A 37 7.74 -4.94 9.93
CA THR A 37 7.30 -3.74 10.64
C THR A 37 8.21 -2.57 10.27
N VAL A 38 7.65 -1.49 9.76
CA VAL A 38 8.35 -0.26 9.44
C VAL A 38 7.83 0.88 10.30
N GLU A 39 8.74 1.57 10.99
CA GLU A 39 8.46 2.74 11.82
C GLU A 39 9.27 3.94 11.34
N TYR A 40 8.61 5.08 11.20
CA TYR A 40 9.27 6.36 11.01
C TYR A 40 9.07 7.20 12.28
N GLN A 41 10.14 7.71 12.83
CA GLN A 41 10.11 8.47 14.09
C GLN A 41 10.56 9.91 13.84
N GLU A 42 9.62 10.81 14.00
CA GLU A 42 9.89 12.24 14.10
C GLU A 42 10.35 12.58 15.51
N LYS A 43 11.40 13.40 15.60
CA LYS A 43 11.92 13.88 16.87
C LYS A 43 11.87 15.41 16.86
N TYR A 44 11.10 16.01 17.75
CA TYR A 44 10.96 17.47 17.82
C TYR A 44 12.31 18.17 18.05
N TYR A 45 13.24 17.53 18.76
CA TYR A 45 14.58 18.08 18.93
C TYR A 45 15.35 18.18 17.60
N ALA A 46 14.97 17.41 16.58
CA ALA A 46 15.61 17.46 15.26
C ALA A 46 15.48 18.84 14.61
N SER A 47 14.38 19.54 14.86
CA SER A 47 14.14 20.92 14.42
C SER A 47 14.28 21.96 15.55
N GLY A 48 14.90 21.58 16.68
CA GLY A 48 15.10 22.49 17.83
C GLY A 48 13.83 22.77 18.65
N LYS A 49 12.75 22.01 18.44
CA LYS A 49 11.48 22.20 19.14
C LYS A 49 11.36 21.33 20.38
N ILE A 50 10.53 21.76 21.33
CA ILE A 50 10.09 20.96 22.48
C ILE A 50 8.64 20.54 22.23
N GLY A 51 8.46 19.34 21.69
CA GLY A 51 7.15 18.79 21.40
C GLY A 51 6.48 18.10 22.58
N GLY A 52 5.29 17.58 22.31
CA GLY A 52 4.48 16.85 23.26
C GLY A 52 3.44 17.70 23.97
N ASN A 53 2.54 17.04 24.70
CA ASN A 53 1.45 17.72 25.38
C ASN A 53 1.95 18.66 26.51
N ARG A 54 1.07 19.57 26.94
CA ARG A 54 1.39 20.63 27.93
C ARG A 54 2.01 20.09 29.21
N PHE A 55 1.69 18.85 29.59
CA PHE A 55 2.08 18.31 30.92
C PHE A 55 3.32 17.43 30.86
N GLN A 56 3.53 16.67 29.76
CA GLN A 56 4.59 15.66 29.70
C GLN A 56 5.80 16.09 28.86
N LYS A 57 5.61 16.99 27.88
CA LYS A 57 6.68 17.45 26.99
C LYS A 57 7.50 16.30 26.35
N ARG A 58 6.80 15.23 25.96
CA ARG A 58 7.36 14.05 25.35
C ARG A 58 6.51 13.67 24.14
N GLU A 59 7.17 13.21 23.09
CA GLU A 59 6.51 12.62 21.92
C GLU A 59 5.66 11.42 22.38
N GLY A 60 4.44 11.36 21.88
CA GLY A 60 3.47 10.33 22.21
C GLY A 60 3.28 9.33 21.07
N ARG A 61 2.07 9.31 20.53
CA ARG A 61 1.76 8.51 19.34
C ARG A 61 2.42 9.12 18.10
N PRO A 62 2.78 8.29 17.10
CA PRO A 62 3.26 8.81 15.82
C PRO A 62 2.28 9.84 15.25
N SER A 63 2.79 10.92 14.66
CA SER A 63 2.01 11.89 13.87
C SER A 63 1.39 11.23 12.65
N GLU A 64 0.47 11.91 12.00
CA GLU A 64 -0.07 11.46 10.71
C GLU A 64 1.06 11.36 9.66
N ALA A 65 1.96 12.35 9.62
CA ALA A 65 3.12 12.36 8.73
C ALA A 65 4.07 11.17 9.00
N ALA A 66 4.35 10.84 10.26
CA ALA A 66 5.17 9.69 10.61
C ALA A 66 4.54 8.36 10.17
N ILE A 67 3.21 8.23 10.29
CA ILE A 67 2.48 7.04 9.81
C ILE A 67 2.57 6.96 8.27
N LEU A 68 2.41 8.07 7.56
CA LEU A 68 2.48 8.12 6.11
C LEU A 68 3.89 7.80 5.62
N ASN A 69 4.93 8.35 6.23
CA ASN A 69 6.33 8.03 5.92
C ASN A 69 6.67 6.56 6.22
N SER A 70 6.14 5.97 7.32
CA SER A 70 6.28 4.54 7.57
C SER A 70 5.68 3.70 6.43
N ARG A 71 4.51 4.09 5.91
CA ARG A 71 3.86 3.42 4.78
C ARG A 71 4.58 3.65 3.45
N LEU A 72 5.11 4.85 3.25
CA LEU A 72 5.91 5.20 2.08
C LEU A 72 7.15 4.31 1.97
N ILE A 73 7.80 4.00 3.10
CA ILE A 73 8.94 3.10 3.17
C ILE A 73 8.52 1.63 3.02
N ASP A 74 7.46 1.19 3.72
CA ASP A 74 7.02 -0.22 3.73
C ASP A 74 6.63 -0.71 2.32
N ARG A 75 5.89 0.11 1.56
CA ARG A 75 5.32 -0.28 0.25
C ARG A 75 6.35 -0.74 -0.77
N PRO A 76 7.44 -0.03 -1.04
CA PRO A 76 8.45 -0.46 -2.00
C PRO A 76 9.44 -1.49 -1.44
N ILE A 77 9.61 -1.58 -0.13
CA ILE A 77 10.54 -2.52 0.52
C ILE A 77 9.94 -3.92 0.64
N ARG A 78 8.66 -4.03 0.97
CA ARG A 78 7.98 -5.32 1.19
C ARG A 78 8.06 -6.29 0.00
N PRO A 79 7.81 -5.87 -1.25
CA PRO A 79 7.90 -6.76 -2.40
C PRO A 79 9.34 -7.20 -2.75
N MET A 80 10.37 -6.57 -2.16
CA MET A 80 11.77 -6.94 -2.34
C MET A 80 12.18 -8.18 -1.50
N PHE A 81 11.23 -8.81 -0.83
CA PHE A 81 11.42 -10.05 -0.07
C PHE A 81 10.54 -11.16 -0.64
N PRO A 82 10.98 -12.43 -0.56
CA PRO A 82 10.14 -13.58 -0.88
C PRO A 82 8.82 -13.57 -0.09
N LYS A 83 7.71 -13.84 -0.76
CA LYS A 83 6.36 -13.77 -0.15
C LYS A 83 6.14 -14.72 1.03
N ASN A 84 6.84 -15.86 1.02
CA ASN A 84 6.78 -16.89 2.05
C ASN A 84 7.74 -16.64 3.23
N THR A 85 8.38 -15.46 3.31
CA THR A 85 9.24 -15.08 4.45
C THR A 85 8.47 -15.11 5.77
N ARG A 86 9.02 -15.78 6.78
CA ARG A 86 8.46 -15.88 8.14
C ARG A 86 9.32 -15.22 9.20
N THR A 87 10.57 -14.93 8.91
CA THR A 87 11.45 -14.16 9.79
C THR A 87 10.89 -12.76 10.01
N GLU A 88 10.79 -12.33 11.29
CA GLU A 88 10.38 -10.96 11.62
C GLU A 88 11.47 -9.97 11.22
N VAL A 89 11.10 -8.94 10.48
CA VAL A 89 11.97 -7.83 10.10
C VAL A 89 11.40 -6.53 10.63
N GLN A 90 12.22 -5.76 11.35
CA GLN A 90 11.85 -4.45 11.87
C GLN A 90 12.79 -3.39 11.33
N ILE A 91 12.20 -2.37 10.70
CA ILE A 91 12.89 -1.17 10.24
C ILE A 91 12.46 0.01 11.09
N ILE A 92 13.44 0.77 11.58
CA ILE A 92 13.17 2.02 12.30
C ILE A 92 14.01 3.12 11.65
N SER A 93 13.34 4.08 11.03
CA SER A 93 13.94 5.30 10.50
C SER A 93 13.66 6.45 11.48
N THR A 94 14.71 7.09 11.98
CA THR A 94 14.61 8.17 12.97
C THR A 94 15.26 9.42 12.41
N ILE A 95 14.50 10.49 12.21
CA ILE A 95 15.06 11.80 11.88
C ILE A 95 15.63 12.45 13.12
N MET A 96 16.93 12.72 13.12
CA MET A 96 17.69 13.21 14.28
C MET A 96 18.12 14.66 14.12
N SER A 97 18.13 15.18 12.90
CA SER A 97 18.33 16.59 12.57
C SER A 97 17.54 16.93 11.31
N SER A 98 16.89 18.08 11.28
CA SER A 98 16.10 18.57 10.14
C SER A 98 16.37 20.05 9.91
N SER A 99 16.55 20.43 8.64
CA SER A 99 16.61 21.82 8.23
C SER A 99 15.26 22.55 8.36
N GLY A 100 14.16 21.78 8.42
CA GLY A 100 12.79 22.29 8.38
C GLY A 100 12.33 22.72 6.97
N ALA A 101 13.22 22.68 5.97
CA ALA A 101 12.92 23.19 4.63
C ALA A 101 12.28 22.13 3.70
N SER A 102 12.55 20.85 3.91
CA SER A 102 12.03 19.76 3.10
C SER A 102 11.62 18.55 3.95
N ASP A 103 10.72 17.68 3.41
CA ASP A 103 10.40 16.38 4.02
C ASP A 103 11.44 15.34 3.61
N PHE A 104 12.23 14.90 4.56
CA PHE A 104 13.30 13.92 4.37
C PHE A 104 12.83 12.46 4.46
N GLY A 105 11.53 12.22 4.62
CA GLY A 105 10.94 10.89 4.86
C GLY A 105 11.18 9.89 3.72
N PHE A 106 11.16 10.33 2.46
CA PHE A 106 11.38 9.45 1.30
C PHE A 106 12.80 8.84 1.27
N PHE A 107 13.81 9.51 1.85
CA PHE A 107 15.14 8.93 2.01
C PHE A 107 15.18 7.74 2.98
N GLY A 108 14.12 7.55 3.76
CA GLY A 108 13.93 6.34 4.57
C GLY A 108 13.89 5.06 3.74
N ILE A 109 13.48 5.13 2.46
CA ILE A 109 13.52 4.00 1.52
C ILE A 109 14.98 3.61 1.25
N THR A 110 15.81 4.57 0.84
CA THR A 110 17.25 4.38 0.57
C THR A 110 18.00 3.95 1.84
N GLY A 111 17.69 4.59 2.98
CA GLY A 111 18.27 4.21 4.28
C GLY A 111 17.92 2.79 4.71
N THR A 112 16.68 2.36 4.44
CA THR A 112 16.22 0.99 4.71
C THR A 112 16.94 -0.02 3.82
N SER A 113 17.02 0.24 2.52
CA SER A 113 17.74 -0.60 1.57
C SER A 113 19.19 -0.79 1.99
N LEU A 114 19.90 0.30 2.25
CA LEU A 114 21.30 0.26 2.68
C LEU A 114 21.47 -0.46 4.03
N SER A 115 20.57 -0.27 4.99
CA SER A 115 20.64 -0.95 6.29
C SER A 115 20.40 -2.45 6.18
N LEU A 116 19.52 -2.92 5.28
CA LEU A 116 19.30 -4.33 5.00
C LEU A 116 20.49 -4.98 4.29
N MET A 117 21.10 -4.29 3.33
CA MET A 117 22.33 -4.74 2.66
C MET A 117 23.49 -4.88 3.67
N LEU A 118 23.66 -3.90 4.57
CA LEU A 118 24.68 -3.93 5.62
C LEU A 118 24.38 -4.95 6.72
N ALA A 119 23.13 -5.34 6.91
CA ALA A 119 22.75 -6.45 7.76
C ALA A 119 23.08 -7.82 7.16
N GLY A 120 23.46 -7.88 5.87
CA GLY A 120 23.77 -9.12 5.18
C GLY A 120 22.57 -10.03 4.93
N VAL A 121 21.40 -9.45 4.68
CA VAL A 121 20.17 -10.17 4.33
C VAL A 121 20.23 -10.57 2.87
N ASN A 122 20.60 -11.82 2.58
CA ASN A 122 20.84 -12.30 1.21
C ASN A 122 19.56 -12.39 0.36
N ASP A 123 18.42 -12.60 1.00
CA ASP A 123 17.11 -12.75 0.32
C ASP A 123 16.40 -11.41 0.07
N PHE A 124 17.06 -10.30 0.34
CA PHE A 124 16.58 -8.96 -0.01
C PHE A 124 17.04 -8.61 -1.43
N GLU A 125 16.09 -8.40 -2.34
CA GLU A 125 16.33 -8.14 -3.77
C GLU A 125 16.68 -6.66 -4.08
N GLY A 126 17.39 -5.99 -3.15
CA GLY A 126 17.87 -4.62 -3.35
C GLY A 126 19.18 -4.56 -4.16
N PRO A 127 19.71 -3.32 -4.39
CA PRO A 127 19.28 -2.05 -3.77
C PRO A 127 18.02 -1.44 -4.37
N ILE A 128 17.32 -0.69 -3.52
CA ILE A 128 16.17 0.14 -3.91
C ILE A 128 16.35 1.56 -3.37
N ALA A 129 15.91 2.57 -4.10
CA ALA A 129 15.98 3.95 -3.67
C ALA A 129 14.65 4.67 -3.85
N GLY A 130 14.43 5.72 -3.06
CA GLY A 130 13.29 6.61 -3.16
C GLY A 130 13.73 8.02 -3.51
N VAL A 131 12.97 8.70 -4.35
CA VAL A 131 13.17 10.10 -4.72
C VAL A 131 11.84 10.86 -4.69
N ARG A 132 11.91 12.15 -4.34
CA ARG A 132 10.77 13.08 -4.45
C ARG A 132 11.15 14.17 -5.41
N ILE A 133 10.25 14.50 -6.33
CA ILE A 133 10.45 15.54 -7.33
C ILE A 133 9.23 16.47 -7.38
N ALA A 134 9.51 17.72 -7.72
CA ALA A 134 8.52 18.74 -8.04
C ALA A 134 8.72 19.21 -9.49
N SER A 135 7.74 19.90 -10.06
CA SER A 135 7.90 20.61 -11.32
C SER A 135 7.75 22.12 -11.10
N ASP A 136 8.67 22.92 -11.66
CA ASP A 136 8.48 24.37 -11.70
C ASP A 136 7.42 24.79 -12.74
N GLU A 137 7.09 26.08 -12.80
CA GLU A 137 6.14 26.63 -13.77
C GLU A 137 6.58 26.45 -15.24
N ALA A 138 7.86 26.28 -15.50
CA ALA A 138 8.41 26.03 -16.83
C ALA A 138 8.42 24.54 -17.21
N GLY A 139 8.05 23.64 -16.29
CA GLY A 139 8.04 22.18 -16.45
C GLY A 139 9.40 21.53 -16.30
N ASN A 140 10.37 22.20 -15.65
CA ASN A 140 11.62 21.59 -15.22
C ASN A 140 11.41 20.86 -13.90
N PHE A 141 12.20 19.79 -13.67
CA PHE A 141 12.08 18.98 -12.47
C PHE A 141 13.11 19.38 -11.42
N ILE A 142 12.65 19.43 -10.16
CA ILE A 142 13.46 19.71 -8.97
C ILE A 142 13.50 18.42 -8.15
N PHE A 143 14.70 17.93 -7.84
CA PHE A 143 14.91 16.81 -6.92
C PHE A 143 15.03 17.32 -5.49
N ASP A 144 14.43 16.61 -4.53
CA ASP A 144 14.36 16.95 -3.11
C ASP A 144 13.82 18.39 -2.89
N PRO A 145 12.59 18.66 -3.39
CA PRO A 145 12.03 20.00 -3.33
C PRO A 145 11.78 20.45 -1.90
N THR A 146 12.01 21.72 -1.63
CA THR A 146 11.60 22.39 -0.40
C THR A 146 10.06 22.55 -0.34
N PHE A 147 9.53 22.77 0.85
CA PHE A 147 8.08 23.06 1.01
C PHE A 147 7.67 24.29 0.19
N GLU A 148 8.50 25.34 0.13
CA GLU A 148 8.23 26.54 -0.68
C GLU A 148 8.18 26.25 -2.19
N GLU A 149 9.04 25.34 -2.69
CA GLU A 149 9.01 24.88 -4.08
C GLU A 149 7.79 24.01 -4.37
N LEU A 150 7.37 23.17 -3.43
CA LEU A 150 6.17 22.36 -3.54
C LEU A 150 4.89 23.18 -3.59
N GLU A 151 4.79 24.28 -2.82
CA GLU A 151 3.65 25.17 -2.86
C GLU A 151 3.44 25.83 -4.25
N LYS A 152 4.54 26.06 -4.98
CA LYS A 152 4.54 26.64 -6.33
C LYS A 152 4.46 25.59 -7.44
N SER A 153 4.58 24.32 -7.08
CA SER A 153 4.65 23.23 -8.03
C SER A 153 3.28 22.77 -8.52
N HIS A 154 3.21 22.37 -9.79
CA HIS A 154 2.05 21.67 -10.34
C HIS A 154 2.10 20.16 -10.09
N LEU A 155 3.25 19.61 -9.71
CA LEU A 155 3.46 18.18 -9.49
C LEU A 155 4.31 17.95 -8.23
N ASP A 156 3.79 17.20 -7.29
CA ASP A 156 4.52 16.54 -6.19
C ASP A 156 4.51 15.05 -6.46
N LEU A 157 5.67 14.47 -6.72
CA LEU A 157 5.82 13.08 -7.13
C LEU A 157 6.92 12.38 -6.33
N THR A 158 6.56 11.32 -5.61
CA THR A 158 7.51 10.40 -4.99
C THR A 158 7.54 9.09 -5.75
N VAL A 159 8.74 8.65 -6.13
CA VAL A 159 8.99 7.40 -6.87
C VAL A 159 9.99 6.56 -6.10
N ALA A 160 9.76 5.26 -6.05
CA ALA A 160 10.78 4.31 -5.57
C ALA A 160 10.96 3.19 -6.58
N GLY A 161 12.16 2.65 -6.65
CA GLY A 161 12.49 1.58 -7.58
C GLY A 161 13.90 1.04 -7.41
N THR A 162 14.21 0.02 -8.19
CA THR A 162 15.55 -0.53 -8.41
C THR A 162 16.22 0.17 -9.58
N ALA A 163 17.42 -0.25 -9.94
CA ALA A 163 18.08 0.23 -11.16
C ALA A 163 17.33 -0.15 -12.45
N GLU A 164 16.46 -1.17 -12.40
CA GLU A 164 15.76 -1.72 -13.57
C GLU A 164 14.29 -1.32 -13.64
N THR A 165 13.63 -1.14 -12.47
CA THR A 165 12.17 -0.98 -12.43
C THR A 165 11.72 0.06 -11.42
N ILE A 166 10.57 0.70 -11.70
CA ILE A 166 9.82 1.50 -10.73
C ILE A 166 8.87 0.56 -9.98
N THR A 167 8.95 0.53 -8.65
CA THR A 167 8.16 -0.36 -7.80
C THR A 167 7.06 0.36 -7.01
N MET A 168 7.16 1.69 -6.84
CA MET A 168 6.17 2.48 -6.13
C MET A 168 6.11 3.90 -6.67
N VAL A 169 4.89 4.41 -6.77
CA VAL A 169 4.58 5.80 -7.15
C VAL A 169 3.56 6.38 -6.17
N GLU A 170 3.76 7.61 -5.78
CA GLU A 170 2.79 8.44 -5.07
C GLU A 170 2.86 9.86 -5.58
N SER A 171 1.74 10.43 -6.05
CA SER A 171 1.73 11.79 -6.57
C SER A 171 0.51 12.58 -6.16
N GLN A 172 0.66 13.92 -6.20
CA GLN A 172 -0.40 14.90 -6.17
C GLN A 172 -0.10 15.92 -7.28
N GLY A 173 -1.11 16.29 -8.05
CA GLY A 173 -0.91 17.22 -9.16
C GLY A 173 -2.11 18.11 -9.42
N HIS A 174 -1.85 19.26 -10.02
CA HIS A 174 -2.85 20.23 -10.46
C HIS A 174 -3.14 20.03 -11.96
N GLU A 175 -3.93 18.98 -12.29
CA GLU A 175 -4.29 18.61 -13.66
C GLU A 175 -3.07 18.40 -14.59
N VAL A 176 -2.08 17.66 -14.10
CA VAL A 176 -0.84 17.36 -14.84
C VAL A 176 -1.13 16.45 -16.04
N ASP A 177 -0.59 16.79 -17.21
CA ASP A 177 -0.74 15.98 -18.39
C ASP A 177 0.12 14.70 -18.38
N ASN A 178 -0.24 13.73 -19.22
CA ASN A 178 0.43 12.46 -19.27
C ASN A 178 1.89 12.55 -19.73
N ASP A 179 2.22 13.48 -20.64
CA ASP A 179 3.59 13.63 -21.17
C ASP A 179 4.52 14.20 -20.11
N LEU A 180 4.05 15.16 -19.31
CA LEU A 180 4.81 15.67 -18.17
C LEU A 180 5.04 14.57 -17.13
N MET A 181 4.00 13.75 -16.85
CA MET A 181 4.11 12.63 -15.90
C MET A 181 5.12 11.56 -16.37
N ILE A 182 5.13 11.21 -17.65
CA ILE A 182 6.09 10.24 -18.21
C ILE A 182 7.52 10.77 -18.07
N ARG A 183 7.75 12.04 -18.45
CA ARG A 183 9.06 12.68 -18.29
C ARG A 183 9.51 12.76 -16.82
N ALA A 184 8.56 12.96 -15.92
CA ALA A 184 8.81 12.97 -14.48
C ALA A 184 9.29 11.59 -13.98
N PHE A 185 8.65 10.50 -14.43
CA PHE A 185 9.11 9.15 -14.12
C PHE A 185 10.51 8.86 -14.66
N GLU A 186 10.78 9.26 -15.89
CA GLU A 186 12.11 9.09 -16.50
C GLU A 186 13.20 9.87 -15.74
N PHE A 187 12.88 11.10 -15.33
CA PHE A 187 13.79 11.91 -14.52
C PHE A 187 14.05 11.29 -13.15
N ALA A 188 12.98 10.88 -12.44
CA ALA A 188 13.08 10.25 -11.13
C ALA A 188 13.88 8.92 -11.20
N HIS A 189 13.62 8.09 -12.23
CA HIS A 189 14.30 6.80 -12.37
C HIS A 189 15.80 6.95 -12.62
N LYS A 190 16.24 7.98 -13.34
CA LYS A 190 17.68 8.26 -13.50
C LYS A 190 18.38 8.47 -12.15
N ILE A 191 17.76 9.25 -11.26
CA ILE A 191 18.31 9.51 -9.92
C ILE A 191 18.27 8.22 -9.08
N ILE A 192 17.20 7.42 -9.19
CA ILE A 192 17.09 6.13 -8.51
C ILE A 192 18.24 5.20 -8.92
N VAL A 193 18.57 5.11 -10.22
CA VAL A 193 19.70 4.31 -10.72
C VAL A 193 21.02 4.75 -10.09
N GLU A 194 21.28 6.05 -10.04
CA GLU A 194 22.49 6.60 -9.42
C GLU A 194 22.56 6.27 -7.93
N LEU A 195 21.45 6.41 -7.19
CA LEU A 195 21.37 6.08 -5.77
C LEU A 195 21.52 4.57 -5.51
N CYS A 196 21.02 3.71 -6.39
CA CYS A 196 21.21 2.26 -6.28
C CYS A 196 22.67 1.87 -6.49
N HIS A 197 23.34 2.44 -7.50
CA HIS A 197 24.77 2.23 -7.73
C HIS A 197 25.59 2.72 -6.54
N ALA A 198 25.30 3.92 -6.03
CA ALA A 198 26.01 4.47 -4.86
C ALA A 198 25.88 3.57 -3.61
N GLN A 199 24.71 2.95 -3.39
CA GLN A 199 24.53 1.98 -2.31
C GLN A 199 25.41 0.73 -2.52
N SER A 200 25.44 0.18 -3.73
CA SER A 200 26.25 -0.98 -4.07
C SER A 200 27.74 -0.71 -3.88
N ASP A 201 28.21 0.44 -4.37
CA ASP A 201 29.59 0.88 -4.22
C ASP A 201 29.96 1.08 -2.74
N PHE A 202 29.05 1.70 -1.96
CA PHE A 202 29.26 1.89 -0.53
C PHE A 202 29.41 0.55 0.20
N VAL A 203 28.54 -0.43 -0.08
CA VAL A 203 28.61 -1.76 0.54
C VAL A 203 29.90 -2.47 0.15
N ALA A 204 30.30 -2.38 -1.13
CA ALA A 204 31.57 -2.95 -1.61
C ALA A 204 32.81 -2.33 -0.92
N GLU A 205 32.80 -1.01 -0.70
CA GLU A 205 33.88 -0.34 0.06
C GLU A 205 33.84 -0.74 1.55
N TYR A 206 32.66 -0.84 2.14
CA TYR A 206 32.52 -1.27 3.52
C TYR A 206 33.04 -2.69 3.74
N GLN A 207 32.77 -3.60 2.81
CA GLN A 207 33.25 -5.00 2.84
C GLN A 207 34.76 -5.14 2.77
N LYS A 208 35.49 -4.16 2.23
CA LYS A 208 36.97 -4.16 2.26
C LYS A 208 37.55 -3.98 3.67
N ILE A 209 36.76 -3.40 4.58
CA ILE A 209 37.17 -3.04 5.93
C ILE A 209 36.53 -3.96 6.98
N TYR A 210 35.28 -4.32 6.77
CA TYR A 210 34.45 -5.07 7.70
C TYR A 210 33.79 -6.27 7.02
N GLU A 211 33.75 -7.40 7.71
CA GLU A 211 32.99 -8.56 7.27
C GLU A 211 31.48 -8.29 7.53
N LEU A 212 30.65 -8.51 6.51
CA LEU A 212 29.19 -8.43 6.70
C LEU A 212 28.67 -9.68 7.41
N PRO A 213 27.71 -9.53 8.30
CA PRO A 213 26.96 -10.67 8.82
C PRO A 213 26.30 -11.45 7.66
N LYS A 214 26.06 -12.74 7.88
CA LYS A 214 25.23 -13.55 6.98
C LYS A 214 23.93 -13.84 7.70
N VAL A 215 22.87 -13.22 7.23
CA VAL A 215 21.52 -13.43 7.76
C VAL A 215 20.73 -14.26 6.75
N GLU A 216 20.35 -15.45 7.18
CA GLU A 216 19.47 -16.32 6.43
C GLU A 216 18.05 -16.14 6.97
N LEU A 217 17.09 -15.89 6.08
CA LEU A 217 15.68 -15.79 6.44
C LEU A 217 15.06 -17.19 6.51
N SER A 218 14.09 -17.34 7.38
CA SER A 218 13.26 -18.53 7.42
C SER A 218 12.01 -18.31 6.57
N PHE A 219 11.64 -19.34 5.82
CA PHE A 219 10.49 -19.34 4.93
C PHE A 219 9.42 -20.29 5.45
N ALA A 220 8.19 -20.13 4.98
CA ALA A 220 7.18 -21.16 5.19
C ALA A 220 7.66 -22.47 4.56
N GLU A 221 7.63 -23.54 5.32
CA GLU A 221 7.87 -24.88 4.75
C GLU A 221 6.67 -25.24 3.86
N GLU A 222 6.93 -25.52 2.60
CA GLU A 222 5.92 -26.03 1.70
C GLU A 222 5.88 -27.56 1.82
N ASP A 223 4.72 -28.11 2.19
CA ASP A 223 4.46 -29.55 2.04
C ASP A 223 4.32 -29.86 0.54
N THR A 224 5.46 -30.11 -0.09
CA THR A 224 5.53 -30.35 -1.54
C THR A 224 4.66 -31.51 -1.99
N GLU A 225 4.45 -32.53 -1.14
CA GLU A 225 3.56 -33.66 -1.41
C GLU A 225 2.09 -33.20 -1.45
N LEU A 226 1.65 -32.42 -0.45
CA LEU A 226 0.30 -31.85 -0.42
C LEU A 226 0.05 -30.92 -1.60
N VAL A 227 1.01 -30.06 -1.94
CA VAL A 227 0.93 -29.15 -3.09
C VAL A 227 0.78 -29.94 -4.39
N GLU A 228 1.57 -31.01 -4.59
CA GLU A 228 1.49 -31.83 -5.81
C GLU A 228 0.17 -32.62 -5.86
N MET A 229 -0.25 -33.22 -4.74
CA MET A 229 -1.54 -33.89 -4.65
C MET A 229 -2.70 -32.95 -4.97
N THR A 230 -2.66 -31.72 -4.46
CA THR A 230 -3.68 -30.67 -4.73
C THR A 230 -3.68 -30.29 -6.20
N LYS A 231 -2.53 -29.99 -6.80
CA LYS A 231 -2.41 -29.67 -8.23
C LYS A 231 -3.00 -30.77 -9.12
N ASN A 232 -2.81 -32.04 -8.75
CA ASN A 232 -3.36 -33.18 -9.49
C ASN A 232 -4.89 -33.32 -9.38
N LEU A 233 -5.52 -32.72 -8.36
CA LEU A 233 -6.98 -32.68 -8.20
C LEU A 233 -7.63 -31.51 -8.94
N VAL A 234 -6.88 -30.45 -9.27
CA VAL A 234 -7.41 -29.29 -9.97
C VAL A 234 -7.75 -29.66 -11.42
N SER A 235 -9.03 -29.76 -11.71
CA SER A 235 -9.52 -29.99 -13.08
C SER A 235 -9.96 -28.68 -13.75
N ARG A 236 -10.16 -28.74 -15.07
CA ARG A 236 -10.69 -27.60 -15.82
C ARG A 236 -12.08 -27.18 -15.33
N GLU A 237 -12.94 -28.14 -15.01
CA GLU A 237 -14.30 -27.90 -14.51
C GLU A 237 -14.28 -27.15 -13.18
N ILE A 238 -13.34 -27.50 -12.29
CA ILE A 238 -13.16 -26.82 -11.00
C ILE A 238 -12.75 -25.36 -11.22
N LEU A 239 -11.79 -25.10 -12.10
CA LEU A 239 -11.35 -23.73 -12.42
C LEU A 239 -12.46 -22.92 -13.08
N ASP A 240 -13.23 -23.51 -14.00
CA ASP A 240 -14.35 -22.84 -14.67
C ASP A 240 -15.45 -22.44 -13.68
N ALA A 241 -15.64 -23.20 -12.62
CA ALA A 241 -16.65 -22.93 -11.58
C ALA A 241 -16.37 -21.65 -10.75
N PHE A 242 -15.17 -21.07 -10.82
CA PHE A 242 -14.82 -19.84 -10.15
C PHE A 242 -15.16 -18.58 -10.95
N TYR A 243 -15.53 -18.71 -12.24
CA TYR A 243 -15.80 -17.57 -13.09
C TYR A 243 -17.25 -17.11 -13.02
N GLY A 244 -17.44 -15.78 -13.04
CA GLY A 244 -18.77 -15.16 -12.96
C GLY A 244 -19.36 -15.10 -11.56
N LEU A 245 -18.64 -15.53 -10.52
CA LEU A 245 -19.10 -15.51 -9.13
C LEU A 245 -18.95 -14.13 -8.49
N GLY A 246 -19.92 -13.79 -7.63
CA GLY A 246 -19.78 -12.68 -6.68
C GLY A 246 -18.75 -12.99 -5.58
N LYS A 247 -18.36 -11.97 -4.79
CA LYS A 247 -17.34 -12.13 -3.74
C LYS A 247 -17.66 -13.26 -2.77
N THR A 248 -18.86 -13.27 -2.20
CA THR A 248 -19.28 -14.27 -1.22
C THR A 248 -19.31 -15.66 -1.84
N GLU A 249 -19.96 -15.80 -3.00
CA GLU A 249 -20.05 -17.06 -3.75
C GLU A 249 -18.67 -17.62 -4.11
N PHE A 250 -17.72 -16.75 -4.47
CA PHE A 250 -16.35 -17.15 -4.77
C PHE A 250 -15.67 -17.76 -3.54
N TYR A 251 -15.75 -17.11 -2.38
CA TYR A 251 -15.12 -17.63 -1.16
C TYR A 251 -15.84 -18.86 -0.60
N ASP A 252 -17.16 -18.93 -0.72
CA ASP A 252 -17.92 -20.13 -0.34
C ASP A 252 -17.50 -21.32 -1.21
N LYS A 253 -17.40 -21.12 -2.53
CA LYS A 253 -16.91 -22.15 -3.45
C LYS A 253 -15.45 -22.52 -3.19
N TYR A 254 -14.61 -21.55 -2.89
CA TYR A 254 -13.22 -21.78 -2.55
C TYR A 254 -13.09 -22.68 -1.31
N ASN A 255 -13.81 -22.35 -0.24
CA ASN A 255 -13.80 -23.13 0.99
C ASN A 255 -14.39 -24.55 0.79
N GLU A 256 -15.44 -24.69 -0.01
CA GLU A 256 -16.00 -25.98 -0.40
C GLU A 256 -14.94 -26.85 -1.09
N VAL A 257 -14.26 -26.34 -2.12
CA VAL A 257 -13.23 -27.07 -2.87
C VAL A 257 -12.03 -27.44 -1.97
N VAL A 258 -11.59 -26.54 -1.09
CA VAL A 258 -10.51 -26.83 -0.12
C VAL A 258 -10.92 -27.98 0.82
N ALA A 259 -12.16 -27.97 1.32
CA ALA A 259 -12.67 -29.04 2.17
C ALA A 259 -12.77 -30.39 1.43
N ASP A 260 -13.26 -30.38 0.20
CA ASP A 260 -13.33 -31.58 -0.65
C ASP A 260 -11.95 -32.15 -0.94
N PHE A 261 -10.98 -31.30 -1.30
CA PHE A 261 -9.61 -31.73 -1.54
C PHE A 261 -8.95 -32.30 -0.28
N THR A 262 -9.18 -31.66 0.88
CA THR A 262 -8.71 -32.15 2.17
C THR A 262 -9.21 -33.58 2.44
N ASN A 263 -10.51 -33.84 2.22
CA ASN A 263 -11.10 -35.17 2.41
C ASN A 263 -10.54 -36.20 1.43
N ILE A 264 -10.40 -35.85 0.15
CA ILE A 264 -9.84 -36.75 -0.88
C ILE A 264 -8.38 -37.09 -0.58
N ILE A 265 -7.58 -36.12 -0.19
CA ILE A 265 -6.16 -36.29 0.16
C ILE A 265 -6.04 -37.15 1.41
N ALA A 266 -6.86 -36.89 2.45
CA ALA A 266 -6.87 -37.70 3.67
C ALA A 266 -7.22 -39.16 3.39
N ALA A 267 -8.24 -39.41 2.57
CA ALA A 267 -8.61 -40.78 2.17
C ALA A 267 -7.48 -41.48 1.43
N LYS A 268 -6.81 -40.81 0.48
CA LYS A 268 -5.65 -41.38 -0.23
C LYS A 268 -4.47 -41.68 0.70
N LYS A 269 -4.18 -40.76 1.64
CA LYS A 269 -3.13 -40.97 2.63
C LYS A 269 -3.48 -42.15 3.54
N PHE A 270 -4.75 -42.29 3.94
CA PHE A 270 -5.23 -43.43 4.74
C PHE A 270 -5.13 -44.76 3.99
N GLU A 271 -5.52 -44.80 2.71
CA GLU A 271 -5.38 -45.99 1.86
C GLU A 271 -3.93 -46.44 1.65
N ASN A 272 -2.98 -45.53 1.69
CA ASN A 272 -1.56 -45.78 1.48
C ASN A 272 -0.79 -46.10 2.78
N LEU A 273 -1.48 -46.19 3.96
CA LEU A 273 -0.86 -46.56 5.21
C LEU A 273 -0.36 -48.03 5.17
N ASN A 274 0.81 -48.25 5.75
CA ASN A 274 1.36 -49.60 5.89
C ASN A 274 0.61 -50.40 6.99
N GLU A 275 0.58 -51.72 6.90
CA GLU A 275 -0.10 -52.61 7.86
C GLU A 275 0.31 -52.41 9.34
N ASN A 276 1.43 -51.72 9.60
CA ASN A 276 1.94 -51.45 10.95
C ASN A 276 1.58 -50.08 11.49
N GLU A 277 0.92 -49.22 10.69
CA GLU A 277 0.52 -47.85 11.07
C GLU A 277 -0.94 -47.86 11.53
N THR A 278 -1.17 -47.57 12.81
CA THR A 278 -2.51 -47.52 13.42
C THR A 278 -3.02 -46.09 13.56
N ILE A 279 -2.98 -45.34 12.48
CA ILE A 279 -3.48 -43.96 12.45
C ILE A 279 -4.90 -43.97 11.88
N SER A 280 -5.86 -43.30 12.55
CA SER A 280 -7.24 -43.16 12.06
C SER A 280 -7.34 -42.10 10.97
N LEU A 281 -8.39 -42.19 10.15
CA LEU A 281 -8.68 -41.12 9.16
C LEU A 281 -8.89 -39.76 9.83
N GLU A 282 -9.48 -39.70 11.00
CA GLU A 282 -9.70 -38.50 11.79
C GLU A 282 -8.37 -37.88 12.22
N GLU A 283 -7.40 -38.68 12.66
CA GLU A 283 -6.07 -38.20 13.02
C GLU A 283 -5.28 -37.66 11.80
N ILE A 284 -5.50 -38.25 10.62
CA ILE A 284 -4.91 -37.70 9.37
C ILE A 284 -5.53 -36.37 9.02
N LEU A 285 -6.85 -36.25 9.11
CA LEU A 285 -7.57 -34.97 8.83
C LEU A 285 -7.12 -33.85 9.77
N GLU A 286 -6.88 -34.15 11.05
CA GLU A 286 -6.38 -33.17 12.02
C GLU A 286 -4.94 -32.70 11.73
N LYS A 287 -4.13 -33.56 11.10
CA LYS A 287 -2.71 -33.26 10.80
C LYS A 287 -2.47 -32.67 9.43
N ILE A 288 -3.45 -32.75 8.50
CA ILE A 288 -3.32 -32.14 7.17
C ILE A 288 -3.29 -30.64 7.30
N ASP A 289 -2.28 -30.01 6.70
CA ASP A 289 -2.22 -28.57 6.56
C ASP A 289 -3.18 -28.11 5.48
N GLN A 290 -4.37 -27.67 5.91
CA GLN A 290 -5.39 -27.12 5.01
C GLN A 290 -4.94 -25.82 4.33
N ASN A 291 -4.03 -25.06 4.95
CA ASN A 291 -3.50 -23.84 4.33
C ASN A 291 -2.64 -24.16 3.11
N ALA A 292 -1.84 -25.21 3.16
CA ALA A 292 -1.05 -25.68 2.01
C ALA A 292 -1.95 -26.06 0.82
N ILE A 293 -3.08 -26.74 1.09
CA ILE A 293 -4.08 -27.08 0.07
C ILE A 293 -4.73 -25.80 -0.49
N ALA A 294 -5.12 -24.88 0.38
CA ALA A 294 -5.72 -23.61 0.01
C ALA A 294 -4.78 -22.78 -0.85
N ASP A 295 -3.52 -22.64 -0.46
CA ASP A 295 -2.53 -21.88 -1.21
C ASP A 295 -2.24 -22.51 -2.58
N ALA A 296 -2.13 -23.84 -2.68
CA ALA A 296 -1.96 -24.54 -3.95
C ALA A 296 -3.17 -24.37 -4.90
N LEU A 297 -4.40 -24.41 -4.37
CA LEU A 297 -5.61 -24.09 -5.15
C LEU A 297 -5.61 -22.63 -5.62
N LYS A 298 -5.24 -21.71 -4.74
CA LYS A 298 -5.14 -20.28 -5.06
C LYS A 298 -4.13 -20.02 -6.18
N ASP A 299 -2.99 -20.68 -6.16
CA ASP A 299 -1.97 -20.56 -7.20
C ASP A 299 -2.46 -21.13 -8.54
N ALA A 300 -3.22 -22.23 -8.51
CA ALA A 300 -3.85 -22.77 -9.71
C ALA A 300 -4.89 -21.79 -10.32
N ILE A 301 -5.75 -21.21 -9.47
CA ILE A 301 -6.70 -20.17 -9.90
C ILE A 301 -5.96 -18.94 -10.46
N LYS A 302 -4.88 -18.51 -9.80
CA LYS A 302 -4.04 -17.40 -10.25
C LYS A 302 -3.48 -17.67 -11.65
N THR A 303 -2.90 -18.84 -11.86
CA THR A 303 -2.29 -19.24 -13.14
C THR A 303 -3.35 -19.25 -14.25
N ASP A 304 -4.52 -19.84 -14.01
CA ASP A 304 -5.61 -19.88 -14.99
C ASP A 304 -6.18 -18.49 -15.28
N MET A 305 -6.39 -17.67 -14.25
CA MET A 305 -6.87 -16.29 -14.41
C MET A 305 -5.91 -15.48 -15.28
N ARG A 306 -4.60 -15.52 -14.99
CA ARG A 306 -3.57 -14.81 -15.75
C ARG A 306 -3.58 -15.23 -17.22
N ALA A 307 -3.62 -16.55 -17.49
CA ALA A 307 -3.69 -17.08 -18.85
C ALA A 307 -4.96 -16.61 -19.59
N ARG A 308 -6.14 -16.66 -18.95
CA ARG A 308 -7.39 -16.19 -19.58
C ARG A 308 -7.41 -14.69 -19.82
N VAL A 309 -6.90 -13.90 -18.90
CA VAL A 309 -6.79 -12.43 -19.08
C VAL A 309 -5.86 -12.11 -20.25
N LEU A 310 -4.69 -12.74 -20.31
CA LEU A 310 -3.71 -12.50 -21.37
C LEU A 310 -4.20 -12.97 -22.76
N GLU A 311 -4.80 -14.17 -22.84
CA GLU A 311 -5.18 -14.79 -24.10
C GLU A 311 -6.59 -14.40 -24.58
N LYS A 312 -7.58 -14.48 -23.66
CA LYS A 312 -9.01 -14.36 -23.98
C LYS A 312 -9.61 -13.02 -23.61
N LYS A 313 -8.88 -12.19 -22.83
CA LYS A 313 -9.38 -10.91 -22.31
C LYS A 313 -10.63 -11.06 -21.42
N ILE A 314 -10.73 -12.16 -20.67
CA ILE A 314 -11.83 -12.47 -19.76
C ILE A 314 -11.32 -12.46 -18.33
N ARG A 315 -11.96 -11.68 -17.46
CA ARG A 315 -11.67 -11.54 -16.02
C ARG A 315 -12.45 -12.57 -15.21
N LEU A 316 -12.10 -12.74 -13.92
CA LEU A 316 -12.77 -13.68 -13.02
C LEU A 316 -14.28 -13.44 -12.90
N ASP A 317 -14.73 -12.21 -12.90
CA ASP A 317 -16.16 -11.85 -12.84
C ASP A 317 -16.83 -11.77 -14.23
N GLY A 318 -16.15 -12.18 -15.29
CA GLY A 318 -16.66 -12.21 -16.66
C GLY A 318 -16.52 -10.90 -17.43
N ARG A 319 -16.07 -9.80 -16.77
CA ARG A 319 -15.85 -8.52 -17.45
C ARG A 319 -14.69 -8.58 -18.44
N THR A 320 -14.71 -7.66 -19.40
CA THR A 320 -13.55 -7.34 -20.24
C THR A 320 -12.53 -6.50 -19.48
N PRO A 321 -11.26 -6.38 -19.94
CA PRO A 321 -10.22 -5.63 -19.21
C PRO A 321 -10.58 -4.17 -18.89
N ASN A 322 -11.26 -3.48 -19.80
CA ASN A 322 -11.59 -2.05 -19.67
C ASN A 322 -12.96 -1.79 -19.02
N GLU A 323 -13.69 -2.81 -18.67
CA GLU A 323 -15.04 -2.68 -18.14
C GLU A 323 -15.03 -2.36 -16.66
N VAL A 324 -15.81 -1.34 -16.27
CA VAL A 324 -16.01 -0.92 -14.90
C VAL A 324 -17.27 -1.58 -14.34
N ARG A 325 -17.25 -1.98 -13.06
CA ARG A 325 -18.44 -2.50 -12.37
C ARG A 325 -19.59 -1.49 -12.41
N PRO A 326 -20.85 -1.92 -12.33
CA PRO A 326 -21.99 -1.02 -12.28
C PRO A 326 -21.84 0.03 -11.18
N VAL A 327 -22.04 1.30 -11.53
CA VAL A 327 -21.94 2.45 -10.62
C VAL A 327 -23.35 2.95 -10.26
N ARG A 328 -23.57 3.20 -8.98
CA ARG A 328 -24.74 3.91 -8.46
C ARG A 328 -24.27 5.06 -7.57
N ALA A 329 -25.01 6.16 -7.61
CA ALA A 329 -24.70 7.37 -6.88
C ALA A 329 -25.97 8.01 -6.32
N SER A 330 -25.91 8.46 -5.06
CA SER A 330 -27.00 9.15 -4.39
C SER A 330 -26.45 10.27 -3.49
N VAL A 331 -27.14 11.38 -3.42
CA VAL A 331 -26.82 12.52 -2.54
C VAL A 331 -27.99 12.85 -1.61
N GLY A 332 -27.73 13.63 -0.56
CA GLY A 332 -28.78 14.07 0.36
C GLY A 332 -29.38 12.95 1.20
N LEU A 333 -28.66 11.84 1.41
CA LEU A 333 -29.14 10.67 2.15
C LEU A 333 -29.35 10.97 3.64
N LEU A 334 -28.49 11.78 4.23
CA LEU A 334 -28.50 12.12 5.65
C LEU A 334 -29.09 13.53 5.87
N PRO A 335 -30.28 13.67 6.46
CA PRO A 335 -31.01 14.95 6.48
C PRO A 335 -30.44 15.99 7.46
N ARG A 336 -29.47 15.63 8.30
CA ARG A 336 -28.87 16.51 9.32
C ARG A 336 -27.46 16.94 9.02
N THR A 337 -26.81 16.35 8.04
CA THR A 337 -25.43 16.70 7.61
C THR A 337 -25.47 17.85 6.63
N HIS A 338 -24.33 18.54 6.44
CA HIS A 338 -24.26 19.63 5.47
C HIS A 338 -24.25 19.11 4.04
N GLY A 339 -23.63 17.95 3.81
CA GLY A 339 -23.71 17.20 2.56
C GLY A 339 -23.39 15.73 2.78
N SER A 340 -24.01 14.86 1.97
CA SER A 340 -23.76 13.42 1.99
C SER A 340 -23.82 12.82 0.60
N GLY A 341 -22.85 11.95 0.29
CA GLY A 341 -22.75 11.22 -0.97
C GLY A 341 -22.56 9.74 -0.73
N LEU A 342 -23.49 8.91 -1.20
CA LEU A 342 -23.37 7.47 -1.23
C LEU A 342 -22.91 7.06 -2.62
N PHE A 343 -21.74 6.45 -2.70
CA PHE A 343 -21.17 5.92 -3.92
C PHE A 343 -21.05 4.41 -3.84
N GLU A 344 -21.54 3.74 -4.88
CA GLU A 344 -21.52 2.29 -5.02
C GLU A 344 -20.86 1.90 -6.34
N ARG A 345 -19.96 0.93 -6.32
CA ARG A 345 -19.32 0.33 -7.50
C ARG A 345 -19.30 -1.18 -7.35
N GLY A 346 -20.21 -1.86 -8.03
CA GLY A 346 -20.57 -3.24 -7.74
C GLY A 346 -21.04 -3.33 -6.29
N VAL A 347 -20.39 -4.17 -5.48
CA VAL A 347 -20.71 -4.31 -4.05
C VAL A 347 -19.86 -3.39 -3.15
N THR A 348 -18.88 -2.66 -3.70
CA THR A 348 -18.13 -1.68 -2.91
C THR A 348 -18.98 -0.43 -2.69
N GLN A 349 -19.22 -0.06 -1.44
CA GLN A 349 -20.09 1.03 -1.04
C GLN A 349 -19.40 1.92 -0.01
N VAL A 350 -19.40 3.24 -0.23
CA VAL A 350 -18.85 4.26 0.67
C VAL A 350 -19.85 5.40 0.82
N LEU A 351 -20.16 5.76 2.06
CA LEU A 351 -20.91 6.95 2.43
C LEU A 351 -19.94 8.05 2.87
N SER A 352 -19.81 9.09 2.08
CA SER A 352 -19.01 10.27 2.45
C SER A 352 -19.91 11.38 2.97
N VAL A 353 -19.47 12.03 4.06
CA VAL A 353 -20.25 13.05 4.76
C VAL A 353 -19.39 14.30 4.92
N THR A 354 -19.87 15.43 4.42
CA THR A 354 -19.22 16.72 4.54
C THR A 354 -19.81 17.51 5.70
N THR A 355 -18.94 18.10 6.51
CA THR A 355 -19.26 19.06 7.57
C THR A 355 -18.46 20.33 7.34
N LEU A 356 -19.12 21.49 7.40
CA LEU A 356 -18.52 22.79 7.29
C LEU A 356 -18.41 23.41 8.69
N GLY A 357 -17.24 23.92 9.03
CA GLY A 357 -16.96 24.57 10.32
C GLY A 357 -16.51 26.02 10.15
N GLY A 358 -16.40 26.73 11.25
CA GLY A 358 -15.85 28.08 11.29
C GLY A 358 -14.32 28.09 11.44
N PRO A 359 -13.69 29.28 11.51
CA PRO A 359 -12.23 29.41 11.68
C PRO A 359 -11.68 28.75 12.95
N SER A 360 -12.50 28.63 14.01
CA SER A 360 -12.12 27.95 15.25
C SER A 360 -12.02 26.42 15.12
N ASP A 361 -12.54 25.85 14.04
CA ASP A 361 -12.56 24.42 13.78
C ASP A 361 -11.38 24.00 12.87
N ILE A 362 -10.58 24.95 12.38
CA ILE A 362 -9.39 24.68 11.56
C ILE A 362 -8.41 23.82 12.36
N GLN A 363 -7.91 22.77 11.75
CA GLN A 363 -6.94 21.88 12.38
C GLN A 363 -5.58 22.58 12.43
N ILE A 364 -5.00 22.69 13.65
CA ILE A 364 -3.61 23.11 13.84
C ILE A 364 -2.75 21.87 13.72
N VAL A 365 -1.81 21.86 12.78
CA VAL A 365 -0.78 20.82 12.63
C VAL A 365 0.45 21.30 13.39
N ASP A 366 0.77 20.64 14.51
CA ASP A 366 1.98 20.90 15.32
C ASP A 366 2.84 19.64 15.25
N ASP A 367 3.75 19.59 14.31
CA ASP A 367 4.71 18.51 14.12
C ASP A 367 6.16 19.04 14.24
N MET A 368 7.15 18.30 13.78
CA MET A 368 8.54 18.73 13.82
C MET A 368 8.88 19.89 12.86
N TYR A 369 8.04 20.15 11.86
CA TYR A 369 8.16 21.26 10.93
C TYR A 369 7.53 22.54 11.48
N GLU A 370 7.17 23.50 10.64
CA GLU A 370 6.45 24.68 11.08
C GLU A 370 4.98 24.37 11.41
N GLU A 371 4.41 25.14 12.33
CA GLU A 371 2.99 25.06 12.65
C GLU A 371 2.19 25.49 11.42
N ASP A 372 1.26 24.65 10.98
CA ASP A 372 0.41 24.86 9.80
C ASP A 372 -1.08 24.80 10.15
N LEU A 373 -1.90 25.45 9.36
CA LEU A 373 -3.35 25.51 9.49
C LEU A 373 -4.02 24.71 8.37
N LYS A 374 -4.51 23.54 8.71
CA LYS A 374 -5.16 22.66 7.75
C LYS A 374 -6.67 22.90 7.70
N ARG A 375 -7.13 23.59 6.65
CA ARG A 375 -8.53 23.96 6.43
C ARG A 375 -9.38 22.84 5.81
N TYR A 376 -8.76 21.84 5.20
CA TYR A 376 -9.41 20.67 4.66
C TYR A 376 -8.85 19.41 5.28
N VAL A 377 -9.72 18.53 5.79
CA VAL A 377 -9.35 17.22 6.30
C VAL A 377 -10.29 16.15 5.77
N HIS A 378 -9.71 15.01 5.41
CA HIS A 378 -10.46 13.84 4.95
C HIS A 378 -10.17 12.63 5.83
N HIS A 379 -11.15 12.18 6.58
CA HIS A 379 -11.07 10.97 7.40
C HIS A 379 -11.73 9.79 6.68
N TYR A 380 -11.13 8.63 6.81
CA TYR A 380 -11.61 7.40 6.22
C TYR A 380 -11.74 6.33 7.30
N ASN A 381 -12.88 5.66 7.35
CA ASN A 381 -13.17 4.60 8.30
C ASN A 381 -13.41 3.28 7.57
N PHE A 382 -12.83 2.20 8.09
CA PHE A 382 -12.94 0.85 7.54
C PHE A 382 -13.33 -0.14 8.64
N PRO A 383 -14.61 -0.15 9.05
CA PRO A 383 -15.07 -1.04 10.10
C PRO A 383 -15.05 -2.51 9.65
N PRO A 384 -14.90 -3.47 10.57
CA PRO A 384 -14.78 -4.89 10.26
C PRO A 384 -15.94 -5.43 9.43
N PHE A 385 -17.16 -4.97 9.70
CA PHE A 385 -18.34 -5.42 8.97
C PHE A 385 -18.30 -5.12 7.46
N SER A 386 -17.46 -4.15 7.03
CA SER A 386 -17.32 -3.81 5.61
C SER A 386 -16.76 -4.95 4.75
N VAL A 387 -16.12 -5.90 5.37
CA VAL A 387 -15.59 -7.15 4.75
C VAL A 387 -16.17 -8.42 5.37
N GLY A 388 -17.19 -8.29 6.26
CA GLY A 388 -17.83 -9.42 6.91
C GLY A 388 -17.07 -9.98 8.12
N GLU A 389 -16.09 -9.24 8.65
CA GLU A 389 -15.29 -9.64 9.82
C GLU A 389 -15.95 -9.22 11.14
N VAL A 390 -15.65 -9.98 12.19
CA VAL A 390 -15.98 -9.64 13.59
C VAL A 390 -14.67 -9.47 14.36
N ARG A 391 -14.34 -8.22 14.72
CA ARG A 391 -13.14 -7.91 15.51
C ARG A 391 -13.33 -6.67 16.37
N PRO A 392 -12.58 -6.52 17.49
CA PRO A 392 -12.64 -5.32 18.31
C PRO A 392 -12.21 -4.05 17.55
N LEU A 393 -12.90 -2.94 17.80
CA LEU A 393 -12.50 -1.62 17.33
C LEU A 393 -11.39 -1.09 18.24
N ARG A 394 -10.18 -0.91 17.69
CA ARG A 394 -8.98 -0.46 18.43
C ARG A 394 -8.54 0.96 18.08
N GLY A 395 -9.42 1.76 17.47
CA GLY A 395 -9.10 3.10 16.98
C GLY A 395 -8.62 3.09 15.52
N VAL A 396 -8.15 4.25 15.05
CA VAL A 396 -7.73 4.47 13.67
C VAL A 396 -6.43 3.73 13.38
N GLY A 397 -6.42 2.88 12.37
CA GLY A 397 -5.26 2.13 11.93
C GLY A 397 -4.45 2.87 10.84
N ARG A 398 -3.23 2.39 10.58
CA ARG A 398 -2.35 2.96 9.53
C ARG A 398 -2.98 2.93 8.13
N ARG A 399 -3.81 1.91 7.84
CA ARG A 399 -4.54 1.81 6.57
C ARG A 399 -5.55 2.95 6.42
N GLU A 400 -6.27 3.26 7.49
CA GLU A 400 -7.30 4.30 7.50
C GLU A 400 -6.67 5.68 7.32
N VAL A 401 -5.55 5.96 7.98
CA VAL A 401 -4.77 7.18 7.77
C VAL A 401 -4.31 7.30 6.32
N GLY A 402 -3.69 6.25 5.76
CA GLY A 402 -3.20 6.28 4.38
C GLY A 402 -4.30 6.43 3.32
N HIS A 403 -5.46 5.81 3.52
CA HIS A 403 -6.61 5.93 2.60
C HIS A 403 -7.30 7.30 2.72
N GLY A 404 -7.37 7.85 3.94
CA GLY A 404 -7.85 9.22 4.17
C GLY A 404 -6.99 10.23 3.43
N ARG A 405 -5.65 10.16 3.60
CA ARG A 405 -4.71 11.06 2.93
C ARG A 405 -4.76 10.93 1.39
N LEU A 406 -4.93 9.71 0.88
CA LEU A 406 -5.08 9.49 -0.57
C LEU A 406 -6.28 10.26 -1.15
N ALA A 407 -7.44 10.18 -0.49
CA ALA A 407 -8.63 10.89 -0.92
C ALA A 407 -8.51 12.40 -0.68
N GLU A 408 -7.83 12.82 0.38
CA GLU A 408 -7.53 14.22 0.65
C GLU A 408 -6.68 14.84 -0.45
N LYS A 409 -5.53 14.22 -0.80
CA LYS A 409 -4.66 14.67 -1.90
C LYS A 409 -5.38 14.75 -3.25
N ALA A 410 -6.32 13.82 -3.50
CA ALA A 410 -7.07 13.81 -4.76
C ALA A 410 -8.04 15.00 -4.90
N LEU A 411 -8.57 15.52 -3.80
CA LEU A 411 -9.60 16.55 -3.80
C LEU A 411 -9.06 17.96 -3.50
N GLU A 412 -7.96 18.05 -2.76
CA GLU A 412 -7.34 19.31 -2.36
C GLU A 412 -7.12 20.28 -3.54
N PRO A 413 -6.62 19.87 -4.73
CA PRO A 413 -6.38 20.74 -5.86
C PRO A 413 -7.64 21.39 -6.45
N VAL A 414 -8.81 20.79 -6.25
CA VAL A 414 -10.07 21.28 -6.78
C VAL A 414 -10.90 22.09 -5.80
N LEU A 415 -10.46 22.20 -4.54
CA LEU A 415 -11.16 22.98 -3.54
C LEU A 415 -11.06 24.49 -3.82
N PRO A 416 -12.08 25.27 -3.38
CA PRO A 416 -12.03 26.71 -3.48
C PRO A 416 -10.98 27.32 -2.55
N SER A 417 -10.48 28.51 -2.92
CA SER A 417 -9.59 29.29 -2.05
C SER A 417 -10.31 29.71 -0.76
N GLU A 418 -9.54 30.08 0.27
CA GLU A 418 -10.11 30.61 1.51
C GLU A 418 -10.90 31.89 1.29
N SER A 419 -10.46 32.74 0.38
CA SER A 419 -11.17 33.97 0.03
C SER A 419 -12.54 33.74 -0.62
N ASP A 420 -12.69 32.65 -1.36
CA ASP A 420 -13.93 32.32 -2.06
C ASP A 420 -14.89 31.49 -1.18
N PHE A 421 -14.35 30.70 -0.27
CA PHE A 421 -15.12 29.82 0.61
C PHE A 421 -14.47 29.69 2.00
N PRO A 422 -14.71 30.64 2.93
CA PRO A 422 -13.98 30.76 4.20
C PRO A 422 -14.44 29.79 5.28
N TYR A 423 -14.62 28.53 4.95
CA TYR A 423 -15.05 27.49 5.89
C TYR A 423 -13.96 26.43 6.05
N MET A 424 -13.85 25.89 7.27
CA MET A 424 -13.21 24.60 7.49
C MET A 424 -14.08 23.51 6.85
N ILE A 425 -13.47 22.64 6.06
CA ILE A 425 -14.13 21.54 5.38
C ILE A 425 -13.64 20.21 5.98
N ARG A 426 -14.53 19.44 6.58
CA ARG A 426 -14.25 18.11 7.05
C ARG A 426 -15.09 17.08 6.29
N VAL A 427 -14.43 16.14 5.60
CA VAL A 427 -15.09 14.99 4.98
C VAL A 427 -14.78 13.73 5.77
N VAL A 428 -15.79 12.90 6.01
CA VAL A 428 -15.62 11.57 6.60
C VAL A 428 -16.22 10.55 5.66
N SER A 429 -15.42 9.59 5.22
CA SER A 429 -15.85 8.49 4.37
C SER A 429 -15.98 7.20 5.18
N GLU A 430 -17.20 6.70 5.29
CA GLU A 430 -17.55 5.45 5.96
C GLU A 430 -17.65 4.32 4.94
N THR A 431 -16.74 3.36 4.99
CA THR A 431 -16.81 2.18 4.13
C THR A 431 -17.81 1.19 4.69
N THR A 432 -18.95 1.02 4.04
CA THR A 432 -20.01 0.11 4.48
C THR A 432 -19.84 -1.29 3.90
N THR A 433 -19.30 -1.41 2.68
CA THR A 433 -18.97 -2.71 2.04
C THR A 433 -17.76 -2.53 1.13
N CYS A 434 -16.86 -3.53 1.07
CA CYS A 434 -15.66 -3.48 0.25
C CYS A 434 -15.40 -4.79 -0.51
N ASN A 435 -15.23 -4.66 -1.83
CA ASN A 435 -14.66 -5.67 -2.72
C ASN A 435 -13.68 -5.02 -3.72
N GLY A 436 -12.61 -4.45 -3.18
CA GLY A 436 -11.57 -3.74 -3.95
C GLY A 436 -11.82 -2.24 -4.04
N SER A 437 -10.75 -1.48 -3.79
CA SER A 437 -10.62 -0.03 -3.93
C SER A 437 -11.72 0.84 -3.31
N SER A 438 -11.98 0.64 -2.01
CA SER A 438 -12.84 1.55 -1.23
C SER A 438 -12.24 2.96 -1.11
N SER A 439 -10.90 3.12 -1.19
CA SER A 439 -10.25 4.44 -1.21
C SER A 439 -10.65 5.26 -2.44
N MET A 440 -10.75 4.64 -3.62
CA MET A 440 -11.20 5.35 -4.82
C MET A 440 -12.72 5.59 -4.80
N ALA A 441 -13.48 4.70 -4.18
CA ALA A 441 -14.89 4.96 -3.91
C ALA A 441 -15.09 6.14 -2.94
N SER A 442 -14.18 6.33 -1.96
CA SER A 442 -14.24 7.49 -1.06
C SER A 442 -13.94 8.81 -1.79
N VAL A 443 -13.04 8.83 -2.79
CA VAL A 443 -12.83 10.00 -3.66
C VAL A 443 -14.12 10.38 -4.38
N CYS A 444 -14.78 9.42 -5.02
CA CYS A 444 -16.04 9.67 -5.73
C CYS A 444 -17.16 10.13 -4.79
N GLY A 445 -17.34 9.44 -3.64
CA GLY A 445 -18.34 9.80 -2.64
C GLY A 445 -18.10 11.19 -2.03
N SER A 446 -16.83 11.55 -1.83
CA SER A 446 -16.44 12.84 -1.27
C SER A 446 -16.68 13.97 -2.26
N THR A 447 -16.38 13.81 -3.56
CA THR A 447 -16.78 14.75 -4.60
C THR A 447 -18.27 15.07 -4.52
N MET A 448 -19.10 14.02 -4.42
CA MET A 448 -20.56 14.15 -4.33
C MET A 448 -20.99 14.87 -3.05
N SER A 449 -20.40 14.49 -1.89
CA SER A 449 -20.78 15.10 -0.60
C SER A 449 -20.35 16.57 -0.48
N LEU A 450 -19.23 16.96 -1.10
CA LEU A 450 -18.80 18.35 -1.19
C LEU A 450 -19.78 19.17 -2.03
N MET A 451 -20.19 18.66 -3.18
CA MET A 451 -21.17 19.31 -4.05
C MET A 451 -22.55 19.43 -3.37
N ASP A 452 -23.00 18.37 -2.68
CA ASP A 452 -24.25 18.36 -1.91
C ASP A 452 -24.21 19.39 -0.75
N ALA A 453 -23.04 19.60 -0.15
CA ALA A 453 -22.83 20.63 0.87
C ALA A 453 -22.72 22.07 0.30
N GLY A 454 -22.77 22.24 -1.02
CA GLY A 454 -22.63 23.53 -1.68
C GLY A 454 -21.21 24.07 -1.74
N VAL A 455 -20.17 23.22 -1.56
CA VAL A 455 -18.77 23.62 -1.76
C VAL A 455 -18.51 23.84 -3.25
N PRO A 456 -18.06 25.03 -3.69
CA PRO A 456 -17.86 25.32 -5.10
C PRO A 456 -16.51 24.75 -5.60
N ILE A 457 -16.43 23.41 -5.69
CA ILE A 457 -15.24 22.74 -6.23
C ILE A 457 -15.03 23.13 -7.71
N LYS A 458 -13.77 23.26 -8.13
CA LYS A 458 -13.40 23.66 -9.50
C LYS A 458 -13.78 22.64 -10.56
N ALA A 459 -13.73 21.37 -10.21
CA ALA A 459 -14.06 20.23 -11.09
C ALA A 459 -14.45 19.01 -10.27
N MET A 460 -15.22 18.09 -10.85
CA MET A 460 -15.49 16.78 -10.26
C MET A 460 -14.24 15.91 -10.37
N VAL A 461 -13.93 15.18 -9.28
CA VAL A 461 -12.84 14.20 -9.24
C VAL A 461 -13.43 12.81 -9.12
N ALA A 462 -12.99 11.91 -9.98
CA ALA A 462 -13.32 10.49 -9.90
C ALA A 462 -12.07 9.64 -9.74
N GLY A 463 -12.18 8.55 -8.98
CA GLY A 463 -11.08 7.64 -8.71
C GLY A 463 -11.37 6.21 -9.15
N VAL A 464 -10.36 5.53 -9.67
CA VAL A 464 -10.41 4.13 -10.08
C VAL A 464 -9.11 3.41 -9.71
N ALA A 465 -9.20 2.12 -9.37
CA ALA A 465 -8.03 1.25 -9.24
C ALA A 465 -7.78 0.52 -10.56
N MET A 466 -6.58 0.65 -11.05
CA MET A 466 -6.07 -0.03 -12.24
C MET A 466 -5.16 -1.18 -11.81
N GLY A 467 -5.10 -2.22 -12.62
CA GLY A 467 -4.18 -3.33 -12.43
C GLY A 467 -3.49 -3.71 -13.73
N MET A 468 -2.52 -4.59 -13.64
CA MET A 468 -1.85 -5.16 -14.79
C MET A 468 -1.59 -6.64 -14.57
N ILE A 469 -1.77 -7.43 -15.61
CA ILE A 469 -1.25 -8.78 -15.72
C ILE A 469 -0.13 -8.75 -16.76
N PHE A 470 1.07 -9.16 -16.36
CA PHE A 470 2.26 -9.15 -17.19
C PHE A 470 2.89 -10.55 -17.27
N ASP A 471 3.25 -10.98 -18.44
CA ASP A 471 3.96 -12.24 -18.69
C ASP A 471 5.43 -11.94 -19.04
N GLU A 472 6.32 -12.25 -18.12
CA GLU A 472 7.76 -11.99 -18.26
C GLU A 472 8.39 -12.75 -19.41
N GLU A 473 7.92 -13.99 -19.72
CA GLU A 473 8.48 -14.81 -20.77
C GLU A 473 8.17 -14.26 -22.17
N THR A 474 6.96 -13.77 -22.36
CA THR A 474 6.51 -13.28 -23.68
C THR A 474 6.52 -11.75 -23.79
N GLY A 475 6.68 -11.02 -22.69
CA GLY A 475 6.57 -9.56 -22.62
C GLY A 475 5.15 -9.04 -22.85
N LYS A 476 4.14 -9.91 -22.88
CA LYS A 476 2.74 -9.51 -23.07
C LYS A 476 2.15 -8.98 -21.78
N PHE A 477 1.32 -7.95 -21.89
CA PHE A 477 0.60 -7.43 -20.75
C PHE A 477 -0.85 -7.05 -21.09
N VAL A 478 -1.68 -6.97 -20.07
CA VAL A 478 -3.05 -6.48 -20.13
C VAL A 478 -3.30 -5.57 -18.95
N ILE A 479 -3.72 -4.34 -19.22
CA ILE A 479 -4.15 -3.39 -18.21
C ILE A 479 -5.61 -3.64 -17.88
N LEU A 480 -5.95 -3.65 -16.59
CA LEU A 480 -7.30 -3.87 -16.06
C LEU A 480 -7.82 -2.58 -15.43
N SER A 481 -9.01 -2.16 -15.84
CA SER A 481 -9.73 -1.05 -15.19
C SER A 481 -10.62 -1.56 -14.07
N ASP A 482 -10.69 -0.84 -12.96
CA ASP A 482 -11.54 -1.17 -11.80
C ASP A 482 -11.32 -2.61 -11.29
N ILE A 483 -10.11 -2.87 -10.77
CA ILE A 483 -9.76 -4.17 -10.22
C ILE A 483 -10.51 -4.48 -8.91
N GLN A 484 -10.83 -5.76 -8.74
CA GLN A 484 -11.39 -6.32 -7.50
C GLN A 484 -10.28 -6.79 -6.55
N ALA A 485 -10.67 -7.15 -5.32
CA ALA A 485 -9.75 -7.64 -4.32
C ALA A 485 -8.94 -8.87 -4.79
N GLN A 486 -9.57 -9.81 -5.51
CA GLN A 486 -8.89 -10.99 -6.05
C GLN A 486 -7.84 -10.59 -7.11
N GLU A 487 -8.14 -9.63 -7.96
CA GLU A 487 -7.23 -9.16 -9.02
C GLU A 487 -6.07 -8.33 -8.46
N ASP A 488 -6.29 -7.61 -7.35
CA ASP A 488 -5.25 -6.90 -6.58
C ASP A 488 -4.19 -7.88 -6.05
N PHE A 489 -4.62 -9.03 -5.50
CA PHE A 489 -3.71 -10.07 -5.00
C PHE A 489 -3.03 -10.92 -6.08
N LEU A 490 -3.68 -11.11 -7.22
CA LEU A 490 -3.24 -12.03 -8.27
C LEU A 490 -2.53 -11.31 -9.42
N GLY A 491 -2.60 -9.98 -9.48
CA GLY A 491 -1.96 -9.14 -10.49
C GLY A 491 -0.49 -8.81 -10.17
N ASP A 492 0.13 -8.11 -11.12
CA ASP A 492 1.52 -7.66 -11.04
C ASP A 492 1.63 -6.15 -10.73
N MET A 493 0.54 -5.40 -10.85
CA MET A 493 0.46 -3.98 -10.53
C MET A 493 -0.90 -3.65 -9.90
N ASP A 494 -0.90 -2.84 -8.86
CA ASP A 494 -2.05 -2.10 -8.30
C ASP A 494 -1.74 -0.59 -8.39
N PHE A 495 -2.49 0.14 -9.18
CA PHE A 495 -2.29 1.57 -9.41
C PHE A 495 -3.61 2.34 -9.24
N LYS A 496 -3.65 3.26 -8.29
CA LYS A 496 -4.83 4.07 -7.99
C LYS A 496 -4.70 5.44 -8.65
N VAL A 497 -5.68 5.78 -9.46
CA VAL A 497 -5.73 7.06 -10.18
C VAL A 497 -6.98 7.82 -9.79
N ALA A 498 -6.82 9.10 -9.47
CA ALA A 498 -7.91 10.06 -9.31
C ALA A 498 -7.64 11.26 -10.23
N ARG A 499 -8.63 11.66 -11.00
CA ARG A 499 -8.50 12.78 -11.96
C ARG A 499 -9.81 13.50 -12.19
N THR A 500 -9.70 14.68 -12.76
CA THR A 500 -10.81 15.46 -13.33
C THR A 500 -11.10 14.99 -14.77
N GLU A 501 -11.98 15.68 -15.48
CA GLU A 501 -12.27 15.39 -16.90
C GLU A 501 -11.12 15.78 -17.85
N LYS A 502 -10.19 16.61 -17.36
CA LYS A 502 -9.03 17.06 -18.15
C LYS A 502 -7.86 16.11 -18.08
#